data_507012c37babb325460591cd735b1e7f
#
_entry.id   507012c37babb325460591cd735b1e7f
#
_cell.length_a   1.000
_cell.length_b   1.000
_cell.length_c   1.000
_cell.angle_alpha   90.00
_cell.angle_beta   90.00
_cell.angle_gamma   90.00
#
_symmetry.space_group_name_H-M   'P 1'
#
loop_
_entity.id
_entity.type
_entity.pdbx_description
1 polymer ?
#
loop_
_entity_poly.entity_id
_entity_poly.type
_entity_poly.pdbx_seq_one_letter_code
_entity_poly.pdbx_strand_id
1 'polypeptide(L)'
;MIRILIIITSFIFLIGNANAETFSAALKKAYNDNNELNAERESLNISEQELKISISSYLPSVTLSGSKSSEDTNKLTNQNGTDATISDVDPTVQSLTITQTLIDFGRGAELSKSKIGIELAKAKLLKKEQEILYKSIEAYTGLISANEKLKINRSNVDLLDRQVETDRIRLERGNISLSDVAQSESSLAGAQAKLIQAENDFLTSKLNYENVIGTINDAESLDKSSIVIVNLPNELNSAIEISKKGNPDLITVSYTHMTLPTKA
;
A
#
# COMPACT_ATOMS: atom_id res chain seq x y z
N MET A 1 -47.74 26.41 -2.36
CA MET A 1 -46.84 26.49 -1.18
C MET A 1 -46.09 25.21 -0.92
N ILE A 2 -46.72 24.04 -0.94
CA ILE A 2 -46.03 22.73 -0.66
C ILE A 2 -44.89 22.40 -1.65
N ARG A 3 -45.04 22.70 -2.95
CA ARG A 3 -43.99 22.46 -3.98
C ARG A 3 -42.74 23.34 -3.81
N ILE A 4 -42.90 24.57 -3.30
CA ILE A 4 -41.76 25.48 -3.02
C ILE A 4 -41.02 25.02 -1.75
N LEU A 5 -41.75 24.51 -0.77
CA LEU A 5 -41.16 23.97 0.46
C LEU A 5 -40.28 22.72 0.20
N ILE A 6 -40.70 21.83 -0.74
CA ILE A 6 -39.94 20.63 -1.14
C ILE A 6 -38.67 21.03 -1.89
N ILE A 7 -38.66 22.08 -2.69
CA ILE A 7 -37.49 22.56 -3.40
C ILE A 7 -36.47 23.17 -2.42
N ILE A 8 -36.92 23.90 -1.41
CA ILE A 8 -36.06 24.49 -0.38
C ILE A 8 -35.47 23.41 0.54
N THR A 9 -36.22 22.38 0.92
CA THR A 9 -35.70 21.27 1.71
C THR A 9 -34.73 20.38 0.92
N SER A 10 -34.91 20.24 -0.41
CA SER A 10 -33.96 19.52 -1.27
C SER A 10 -32.65 20.26 -1.46
N PHE A 11 -32.65 21.60 -1.43
CA PHE A 11 -31.45 22.42 -1.56
C PHE A 11 -30.59 22.50 -0.28
N ILE A 12 -31.20 22.32 0.89
CA ILE A 12 -30.49 22.31 2.19
C ILE A 12 -29.68 20.99 2.38
N PHE A 13 -30.05 19.89 1.71
CA PHE A 13 -29.33 18.61 1.80
C PHE A 13 -28.07 18.55 0.90
N LEU A 14 -27.84 19.56 0.05
CA LEU A 14 -26.67 19.64 -0.85
C LEU A 14 -25.50 20.48 -0.29
N ILE A 15 -25.59 20.97 0.95
CA ILE A 15 -24.43 21.53 1.63
C ILE A 15 -23.61 20.33 2.14
N GLY A 16 -22.90 19.68 1.23
CA GLY A 16 -21.83 18.76 1.57
C GLY A 16 -20.87 19.53 2.48
N ASN A 17 -20.72 19.05 3.71
CA ASN A 17 -19.72 19.57 4.63
C ASN A 17 -18.35 19.45 3.95
N ALA A 18 -17.84 20.53 3.37
CA ALA A 18 -16.46 20.68 2.99
C ALA A 18 -15.65 20.78 4.29
N ASN A 19 -15.58 19.66 5.03
CA ASN A 19 -14.68 19.56 6.16
C ASN A 19 -13.28 19.45 5.59
N ALA A 20 -12.38 20.34 5.97
CA ALA A 20 -10.97 20.18 5.75
C ALA A 20 -10.56 18.76 6.20
N GLU A 21 -9.85 18.03 5.35
CA GLU A 21 -9.41 16.68 5.70
C GLU A 21 -8.40 16.79 6.84
N THR A 22 -8.80 16.30 8.02
CA THR A 22 -7.93 16.36 9.20
C THR A 22 -6.80 15.34 9.08
N PHE A 23 -5.65 15.64 9.68
CA PHE A 23 -4.51 14.72 9.76
C PHE A 23 -4.91 13.31 10.22
N SER A 24 -5.72 13.22 11.27
CA SER A 24 -6.21 11.93 11.80
C SER A 24 -7.12 11.19 10.82
N ALA A 25 -7.95 11.91 10.05
CA ALA A 25 -8.81 11.30 9.02
C ALA A 25 -7.97 10.74 7.86
N ALA A 26 -6.96 11.49 7.42
CA ALA A 26 -6.03 11.06 6.39
C ALA A 26 -5.26 9.80 6.78
N LEU A 27 -4.74 9.74 8.03
CA LEU A 27 -4.04 8.54 8.52
C LEU A 27 -4.98 7.33 8.64
N LYS A 28 -6.22 7.52 9.10
CA LYS A 28 -7.22 6.44 9.14
C LYS A 28 -7.56 5.92 7.75
N LYS A 29 -7.70 6.81 6.77
CA LYS A 29 -7.96 6.46 5.38
C LYS A 29 -6.81 5.64 4.81
N ALA A 30 -5.56 6.10 4.97
CA ALA A 30 -4.39 5.35 4.55
C ALA A 30 -4.31 3.97 5.22
N TYR A 31 -4.56 3.88 6.53
CA TYR A 31 -4.53 2.62 7.25
C TYR A 31 -5.59 1.61 6.77
N ASN A 32 -6.77 2.08 6.39
CA ASN A 32 -7.86 1.20 5.95
C ASN A 32 -7.78 0.84 4.47
N ASP A 33 -7.43 1.80 3.62
CA ASP A 33 -7.64 1.70 2.18
C ASP A 33 -6.35 1.49 1.38
N ASN A 34 -5.17 1.60 2.02
CA ASN A 34 -3.90 1.44 1.31
C ASN A 34 -3.71 0.02 0.79
N ASN A 35 -3.48 -0.11 -0.52
CA ASN A 35 -3.38 -1.40 -1.20
C ASN A 35 -2.18 -2.23 -0.75
N GLU A 36 -1.02 -1.60 -0.44
CA GLU A 36 0.16 -2.32 0.03
C GLU A 36 -0.07 -2.92 1.42
N LEU A 37 -0.76 -2.17 2.30
CA LEU A 37 -1.11 -2.66 3.64
C LEU A 37 -2.15 -3.78 3.58
N ASN A 38 -3.14 -3.65 2.70
CA ASN A 38 -4.14 -4.70 2.51
C ASN A 38 -3.52 -5.99 1.94
N ALA A 39 -2.54 -5.88 1.03
CA ALA A 39 -1.79 -7.03 0.53
C ALA A 39 -1.02 -7.75 1.65
N GLU A 40 -0.43 -7.01 2.60
CA GLU A 40 0.27 -7.63 3.74
C GLU A 40 -0.71 -8.28 4.75
N ARG A 41 -1.92 -7.71 4.91
CA ARG A 41 -3.00 -8.37 5.69
C ARG A 41 -3.41 -9.70 5.08
N GLU A 42 -3.54 -9.76 3.74
CA GLU A 42 -3.82 -11.01 3.05
C GLU A 42 -2.65 -12.01 3.14
N SER A 43 -1.41 -11.53 3.17
CA SER A 43 -0.23 -12.38 3.42
C SER A 43 -0.27 -13.06 4.81
N LEU A 44 -0.76 -12.35 5.83
CA LEU A 44 -1.04 -12.95 7.14
C LEU A 44 -2.13 -14.03 7.04
N ASN A 45 -3.25 -13.76 6.34
CA ASN A 45 -4.30 -14.73 6.10
C ASN A 45 -3.76 -16.00 5.40
N ILE A 46 -2.87 -15.85 4.42
CA ILE A 46 -2.21 -16.99 3.75
C ILE A 46 -1.44 -17.83 4.77
N SER A 47 -0.63 -17.19 5.63
CA SER A 47 0.14 -17.91 6.66
C SER A 47 -0.77 -18.65 7.66
N GLU A 48 -1.94 -18.10 7.99
CA GLU A 48 -2.94 -18.79 8.81
C GLU A 48 -3.55 -20.00 8.09
N GLN A 49 -3.78 -19.93 6.76
CA GLN A 49 -4.25 -21.08 5.99
C GLN A 49 -3.15 -22.15 5.84
N GLU A 50 -1.87 -21.77 5.70
CA GLU A 50 -0.73 -22.70 5.71
C GLU A 50 -0.68 -23.53 7.01
N LEU A 51 -0.97 -22.89 8.15
CA LEU A 51 -1.11 -23.65 9.40
C LEU A 51 -2.25 -24.68 9.32
N LYS A 52 -3.40 -24.33 8.76
CA LYS A 52 -4.53 -25.28 8.58
C LYS A 52 -4.16 -26.42 7.64
N ILE A 53 -3.41 -26.13 6.56
CA ILE A 53 -2.87 -27.13 5.64
C ILE A 53 -1.91 -28.07 6.40
N SER A 54 -1.03 -27.52 7.22
CA SER A 54 -0.11 -28.32 8.04
C SER A 54 -0.87 -29.25 9.03
N ILE A 55 -1.95 -28.74 9.63
CA ILE A 55 -2.83 -29.54 10.49
C ILE A 55 -3.55 -30.63 9.67
N SER A 56 -4.00 -30.31 8.45
CA SER A 56 -4.73 -31.27 7.60
C SER A 56 -3.88 -32.49 7.23
N SER A 57 -2.54 -32.37 7.25
CA SER A 57 -1.63 -33.48 7.03
C SER A 57 -1.76 -34.62 8.05
N TYR A 58 -2.37 -34.35 9.20
CA TYR A 58 -2.68 -35.34 10.23
C TYR A 58 -4.00 -36.09 9.97
N LEU A 59 -4.79 -35.64 9.00
CA LEU A 59 -6.07 -36.25 8.64
C LEU A 59 -5.88 -37.28 7.52
N PRO A 60 -6.82 -38.25 7.37
CA PRO A 60 -6.83 -39.17 6.22
C PRO A 60 -7.12 -38.41 4.93
N SER A 61 -6.41 -38.73 3.87
CA SER A 61 -6.73 -38.28 2.51
C SER A 61 -7.67 -39.28 1.82
N VAL A 62 -8.69 -38.79 1.13
CA VAL A 62 -9.65 -39.56 0.36
C VAL A 62 -9.52 -39.14 -1.10
N THR A 63 -9.14 -40.09 -1.95
CA THR A 63 -8.97 -39.84 -3.39
C THR A 63 -9.93 -40.74 -4.15
N LEU A 64 -10.80 -40.15 -4.95
CA LEU A 64 -11.62 -40.86 -5.95
C LEU A 64 -10.95 -40.68 -7.31
N SER A 65 -10.64 -41.79 -7.99
CA SER A 65 -10.08 -41.76 -9.33
C SER A 65 -10.91 -42.67 -10.25
N GLY A 66 -10.98 -42.25 -11.51
CA GLY A 66 -11.64 -43.04 -12.56
C GLY A 66 -10.86 -42.95 -13.84
N SER A 67 -10.63 -44.08 -14.50
CA SER A 67 -10.04 -44.14 -15.81
C SER A 67 -10.88 -45.01 -16.74
N LYS A 68 -10.99 -44.61 -17.97
CA LYS A 68 -11.53 -45.41 -19.07
C LYS A 68 -10.47 -45.47 -20.15
N SER A 69 -10.07 -46.68 -20.52
CA SER A 69 -9.16 -46.90 -21.64
C SER A 69 -9.85 -47.73 -22.70
N SER A 70 -9.48 -47.56 -23.96
CA SER A 70 -9.87 -48.43 -25.05
C SER A 70 -8.63 -49.17 -25.47
N GLU A 71 -8.72 -50.49 -25.47
CA GLU A 71 -7.62 -51.40 -25.77
C GLU A 71 -7.94 -52.17 -27.07
N ASP A 72 -7.15 -51.90 -28.10
CA ASP A 72 -7.22 -52.64 -29.39
C ASP A 72 -6.28 -53.84 -29.30
N THR A 73 -6.86 -55.03 -29.12
CA THR A 73 -6.14 -56.31 -28.96
C THR A 73 -5.79 -57.00 -30.26
N ASN A 74 -6.07 -56.40 -31.43
CA ASN A 74 -5.78 -56.98 -32.75
C ASN A 74 -4.27 -57.27 -33.00
N LYS A 75 -3.38 -56.81 -32.13
CA LYS A 75 -1.93 -57.09 -32.21
C LYS A 75 -1.43 -58.17 -31.25
N LEU A 76 -2.27 -58.72 -30.40
CA LEU A 76 -1.88 -59.78 -29.48
C LEU A 76 -1.99 -61.15 -30.19
N THR A 77 -0.94 -61.51 -30.95
CA THR A 77 -0.82 -62.87 -31.43
C THR A 77 -0.35 -63.82 -30.33
N ASN A 78 -1.11 -64.84 -30.08
CA ASN A 78 -0.73 -65.90 -29.15
C ASN A 78 0.51 -66.59 -29.68
N GLN A 79 1.56 -66.70 -28.88
CA GLN A 79 2.86 -67.33 -29.28
C GLN A 79 2.73 -68.78 -29.74
N ASN A 80 1.58 -69.45 -29.48
CA ASN A 80 1.32 -70.85 -29.84
C ASN A 80 0.41 -71.05 -31.08
N GLY A 81 0.10 -69.98 -31.81
CA GLY A 81 -0.59 -70.08 -33.13
C GLY A 81 -2.03 -70.54 -33.08
N THR A 82 -2.67 -70.61 -31.94
CA THR A 82 -4.11 -70.80 -31.80
C THR A 82 -4.80 -69.45 -31.71
N ASP A 83 -5.72 -69.15 -32.62
CA ASP A 83 -6.54 -67.95 -32.59
C ASP A 83 -7.22 -67.82 -31.24
N ALA A 84 -6.70 -67.02 -30.36
CA ALA A 84 -7.42 -66.58 -29.21
C ALA A 84 -8.57 -65.71 -29.67
N THR A 85 -9.76 -65.89 -29.15
CA THR A 85 -10.89 -64.96 -29.34
C THR A 85 -10.48 -63.61 -28.69
N ILE A 86 -9.97 -62.76 -29.52
CA ILE A 86 -9.53 -61.42 -29.09
C ILE A 86 -10.79 -60.57 -29.09
N SER A 87 -11.23 -60.16 -27.93
CA SER A 87 -12.28 -59.19 -27.78
C SER A 87 -11.67 -57.85 -27.41
N ASP A 88 -12.08 -56.81 -28.11
CA ASP A 88 -11.78 -55.44 -27.72
C ASP A 88 -12.36 -55.20 -26.33
N VAL A 89 -11.51 -54.78 -25.41
CA VAL A 89 -11.91 -54.52 -24.03
C VAL A 89 -11.72 -53.06 -23.74
N ASP A 90 -12.83 -52.42 -23.38
CA ASP A 90 -12.84 -51.05 -22.88
C ASP A 90 -12.88 -51.03 -21.35
N PRO A 91 -11.76 -51.26 -20.68
CA PRO A 91 -11.79 -51.34 -19.22
C PRO A 91 -12.10 -49.98 -18.61
N THR A 92 -13.06 -49.99 -17.71
CA THR A 92 -13.40 -48.84 -16.87
C THR A 92 -13.00 -49.17 -15.42
N VAL A 93 -12.09 -48.43 -14.87
CA VAL A 93 -11.63 -48.58 -13.49
C VAL A 93 -12.06 -47.38 -12.67
N GLN A 94 -12.76 -47.65 -11.58
CA GLN A 94 -13.07 -46.66 -10.55
C GLN A 94 -12.43 -47.11 -9.24
N SER A 95 -11.70 -46.23 -8.58
CA SER A 95 -11.08 -46.55 -7.31
C SER A 95 -11.31 -45.46 -6.28
N LEU A 96 -11.64 -45.85 -5.06
CA LEU A 96 -11.69 -45.01 -3.88
C LEU A 96 -10.51 -45.40 -2.97
N THR A 97 -9.58 -44.49 -2.80
CA THR A 97 -8.39 -44.73 -1.97
C THR A 97 -8.43 -43.85 -0.74
N ILE A 98 -8.37 -44.47 0.44
CA ILE A 98 -8.25 -43.77 1.72
C ILE A 98 -6.85 -44.02 2.25
N THR A 99 -6.08 -42.96 2.43
CA THR A 99 -4.67 -43.05 2.91
C THR A 99 -4.52 -42.29 4.21
N GLN A 100 -4.08 -42.97 5.27
CA GLN A 100 -3.74 -42.40 6.55
C GLN A 100 -2.29 -42.67 6.89
N THR A 101 -1.46 -41.62 7.00
CA THR A 101 -0.11 -41.74 7.49
C THR A 101 -0.12 -41.84 9.01
N LEU A 102 0.39 -42.93 9.56
CA LEU A 102 0.36 -43.18 11.02
C LEU A 102 1.58 -42.57 11.72
N ILE A 103 2.76 -42.65 11.10
CA ILE A 103 4.01 -42.14 11.67
C ILE A 103 4.71 -41.33 10.61
N ASP A 104 5.05 -40.09 10.97
CA ASP A 104 5.87 -39.17 10.19
C ASP A 104 6.53 -38.18 11.16
N PHE A 105 7.84 -38.29 11.33
CA PHE A 105 8.62 -37.47 12.24
C PHE A 105 8.77 -35.99 11.74
N GLY A 106 8.56 -35.73 10.45
CA GLY A 106 8.66 -34.39 9.85
C GLY A 106 7.47 -33.51 10.16
N ARG A 107 6.26 -34.09 10.38
CA ARG A 107 5.00 -33.33 10.60
C ARG A 107 5.07 -32.38 11.79
N GLY A 108 5.68 -32.81 12.90
CA GLY A 108 5.82 -31.96 14.09
C GLY A 108 6.67 -30.72 13.83
N ALA A 109 7.75 -30.88 13.06
CA ALA A 109 8.61 -29.78 12.64
C ALA A 109 7.88 -28.83 11.68
N GLU A 110 7.14 -29.35 10.70
CA GLU A 110 6.35 -28.55 9.74
C GLU A 110 5.24 -27.77 10.45
N LEU A 111 4.52 -28.40 11.39
CA LEU A 111 3.51 -27.69 12.20
C LEU A 111 4.15 -26.57 13.04
N SER A 112 5.32 -26.79 13.64
CA SER A 112 6.04 -25.79 14.41
C SER A 112 6.51 -24.64 13.51
N LYS A 113 7.02 -24.95 12.31
CA LYS A 113 7.41 -23.96 11.29
C LYS A 113 6.22 -23.12 10.85
N SER A 114 5.05 -23.71 10.58
CA SER A 114 3.84 -22.96 10.21
C SER A 114 3.36 -22.04 11.32
N LYS A 115 3.45 -22.45 12.60
CA LYS A 115 3.15 -21.58 13.73
C LYS A 115 4.09 -20.37 13.82
N ILE A 116 5.40 -20.59 13.66
CA ILE A 116 6.39 -19.51 13.66
C ILE A 116 6.18 -18.62 12.42
N GLY A 117 5.76 -19.20 11.27
CA GLY A 117 5.39 -18.47 10.06
C GLY A 117 4.31 -17.42 10.29
N ILE A 118 3.30 -17.71 11.10
CA ILE A 118 2.27 -16.73 11.49
C ILE A 118 2.86 -15.59 12.30
N GLU A 119 3.73 -15.88 13.27
CA GLU A 119 4.36 -14.83 14.08
C GLU A 119 5.30 -13.94 13.22
N LEU A 120 5.99 -14.54 12.25
CA LEU A 120 6.76 -13.81 11.26
C LEU A 120 5.87 -12.91 10.39
N ALA A 121 4.72 -13.42 9.92
CA ALA A 121 3.77 -12.64 9.12
C ALA A 121 3.17 -11.47 9.92
N LYS A 122 2.86 -11.66 11.21
CA LYS A 122 2.43 -10.58 12.11
C LYS A 122 3.50 -9.50 12.28
N ALA A 123 4.77 -9.89 12.44
CA ALA A 123 5.87 -8.94 12.55
C ALA A 123 6.06 -8.13 11.25
N LYS A 124 5.92 -8.77 10.08
CA LYS A 124 5.96 -8.11 8.78
C LYS A 124 4.78 -7.14 8.60
N LEU A 125 3.58 -7.54 8.99
CA LEU A 125 2.41 -6.66 8.96
C LEU A 125 2.63 -5.43 9.85
N LEU A 126 3.12 -5.59 11.07
CA LEU A 126 3.42 -4.46 11.96
C LEU A 126 4.47 -3.53 11.35
N LYS A 127 5.51 -4.08 10.71
CA LYS A 127 6.50 -3.28 9.97
C LYS A 127 5.83 -2.49 8.85
N LYS A 128 4.97 -3.13 8.07
CA LYS A 128 4.27 -2.48 6.94
C LYS A 128 3.31 -1.40 7.43
N GLU A 129 2.61 -1.62 8.54
CA GLU A 129 1.76 -0.60 9.17
C GLU A 129 2.56 0.66 9.54
N GLN A 130 3.71 0.49 10.18
CA GLN A 130 4.58 1.62 10.54
C GLN A 130 5.11 2.33 9.29
N GLU A 131 5.52 1.60 8.26
CA GLU A 131 6.01 2.17 7.00
C GLU A 131 4.93 3.00 6.30
N ILE A 132 3.71 2.47 6.18
CA ILE A 132 2.60 3.18 5.52
C ILE A 132 2.17 4.40 6.32
N LEU A 133 2.08 4.30 7.65
CA LEU A 133 1.78 5.46 8.49
C LEU A 133 2.85 6.55 8.36
N TYR A 134 4.14 6.18 8.32
CA TYR A 134 5.23 7.14 8.12
C TYR A 134 5.13 7.80 6.72
N LYS A 135 4.97 7.03 5.65
CA LYS A 135 4.76 7.56 4.29
C LYS A 135 3.54 8.49 4.22
N SER A 136 2.48 8.17 4.96
CA SER A 136 1.27 8.99 5.01
C SER A 136 1.53 10.33 5.71
N ILE A 137 2.33 10.34 6.77
CA ILE A 137 2.76 11.58 7.45
C ILE A 137 3.59 12.44 6.50
N GLU A 138 4.56 11.84 5.80
CA GLU A 138 5.40 12.55 4.82
C GLU A 138 4.55 13.12 3.66
N ALA A 139 3.62 12.34 3.12
CA ALA A 139 2.75 12.78 2.03
C ALA A 139 1.85 13.94 2.47
N TYR A 140 1.24 13.84 3.65
CA TYR A 140 0.37 14.87 4.21
C TYR A 140 1.13 16.19 4.46
N THR A 141 2.24 16.11 5.18
CA THR A 141 3.05 17.30 5.51
C THR A 141 3.75 17.89 4.28
N GLY A 142 4.16 17.02 3.34
CA GLY A 142 4.74 17.41 2.07
C GLY A 142 3.77 18.23 1.22
N LEU A 143 2.50 17.80 1.13
CA LEU A 143 1.46 18.53 0.41
C LEU A 143 1.16 19.90 1.03
N ILE A 144 1.07 19.98 2.36
CA ILE A 144 0.90 21.27 3.06
C ILE A 144 2.09 22.20 2.76
N SER A 145 3.30 21.69 2.86
CA SER A 145 4.52 22.49 2.60
C SER A 145 4.58 22.98 1.15
N ALA A 146 4.22 22.13 0.19
CA ALA A 146 4.18 22.51 -1.22
C ALA A 146 3.11 23.57 -1.51
N ASN A 147 1.91 23.45 -0.90
CA ASN A 147 0.83 24.43 -1.01
C ASN A 147 1.26 25.80 -0.46
N GLU A 148 1.93 25.84 0.70
CA GLU A 148 2.42 27.09 1.27
C GLU A 148 3.50 27.74 0.39
N LYS A 149 4.44 26.93 -0.14
CA LYS A 149 5.45 27.42 -1.08
C LYS A 149 4.81 28.00 -2.35
N LEU A 150 3.77 27.35 -2.87
CA LEU A 150 3.02 27.84 -4.01
C LEU A 150 2.37 29.19 -3.71
N LYS A 151 1.68 29.33 -2.58
CA LYS A 151 1.06 30.61 -2.15
C LYS A 151 2.08 31.73 -2.01
N ILE A 152 3.24 31.43 -1.41
CA ILE A 152 4.33 32.40 -1.24
C ILE A 152 4.87 32.86 -2.61
N ASN A 153 5.11 31.91 -3.54
CA ASN A 153 5.64 32.27 -4.86
C ASN A 153 4.62 33.04 -5.70
N ARG A 154 3.30 32.72 -5.62
CA ARG A 154 2.25 33.52 -6.24
C ARG A 154 2.26 34.96 -5.73
N SER A 155 2.30 35.14 -4.42
CA SER A 155 2.36 36.47 -3.80
C SER A 155 3.64 37.23 -4.17
N ASN A 156 4.77 36.52 -4.31
CA ASN A 156 6.04 37.13 -4.72
C ASN A 156 6.00 37.63 -6.17
N VAL A 157 5.39 36.87 -7.09
CA VAL A 157 5.20 37.30 -8.48
C VAL A 157 4.30 38.55 -8.53
N ASP A 158 3.17 38.55 -7.81
CA ASP A 158 2.25 39.69 -7.75
C ASP A 158 2.96 40.97 -7.21
N LEU A 159 3.80 40.81 -6.19
CA LEU A 159 4.59 41.93 -5.64
C LEU A 159 5.60 42.47 -6.65
N LEU A 160 6.33 41.61 -7.33
CA LEU A 160 7.35 42.02 -8.31
C LEU A 160 6.71 42.60 -9.59
N ASP A 161 5.57 42.13 -9.98
CA ASP A 161 4.81 42.67 -11.11
C ASP A 161 4.41 44.12 -10.84
N ARG A 162 3.85 44.40 -9.66
CA ARG A 162 3.57 45.77 -9.22
C ARG A 162 4.84 46.66 -9.09
N GLN A 163 5.96 46.05 -8.70
CA GLN A 163 7.24 46.76 -8.66
C GLN A 163 7.68 47.20 -10.06
N VAL A 164 7.61 46.31 -11.06
CA VAL A 164 7.92 46.60 -12.47
C VAL A 164 7.02 47.70 -13.01
N GLU A 165 5.72 47.65 -12.74
CA GLU A 165 4.77 48.69 -13.14
C GLU A 165 5.12 50.04 -12.54
N THR A 166 5.47 50.08 -11.25
CA THR A 166 5.92 51.30 -10.56
C THR A 166 7.21 51.84 -11.15
N ASP A 167 8.18 50.98 -11.42
CA ASP A 167 9.49 51.37 -11.97
C ASP A 167 9.34 51.88 -13.41
N ARG A 168 8.47 51.35 -14.22
CA ARG A 168 8.15 51.89 -15.56
C ARG A 168 7.59 53.31 -15.48
N ILE A 169 6.66 53.58 -14.56
CA ILE A 169 6.13 54.93 -14.35
C ILE A 169 7.19 55.92 -13.87
N ARG A 170 8.13 55.45 -13.03
CA ARG A 170 9.26 56.28 -12.53
C ARG A 170 10.28 56.55 -13.63
N LEU A 171 10.52 55.60 -14.55
CA LEU A 171 11.34 55.81 -15.74
C LEU A 171 10.74 56.88 -16.66
N GLU A 172 9.44 56.78 -16.95
CA GLU A 172 8.74 57.80 -17.76
C GLU A 172 8.85 59.24 -17.19
N ARG A 173 8.92 59.31 -15.85
CA ARG A 173 9.13 60.60 -15.15
C ARG A 173 10.62 60.99 -15.04
N GLY A 174 11.54 60.18 -15.56
CA GLY A 174 12.99 60.44 -15.49
C GLY A 174 13.62 60.24 -14.11
N ASN A 175 12.94 59.56 -13.18
CA ASN A 175 13.40 59.36 -11.80
C ASN A 175 14.33 58.15 -11.62
N ILE A 176 14.34 57.24 -12.56
CA ILE A 176 15.22 56.06 -12.56
C ILE A 176 15.75 55.77 -13.97
N SER A 177 16.76 54.92 -14.08
CA SER A 177 17.34 54.55 -15.36
C SER A 177 16.64 53.35 -16.01
N LEU A 178 16.83 53.16 -17.33
CA LEU A 178 16.39 51.96 -18.04
C LEU A 178 17.01 50.69 -17.45
N SER A 179 18.24 50.78 -16.93
CA SER A 179 18.92 49.66 -16.26
C SER A 179 18.17 49.20 -15.01
N ASP A 180 17.56 50.13 -14.26
CA ASP A 180 16.82 49.79 -13.05
C ASP A 180 15.51 49.03 -13.41
N VAL A 181 14.81 49.44 -14.47
CA VAL A 181 13.64 48.72 -14.98
C VAL A 181 14.02 47.34 -15.50
N ALA A 182 15.12 47.24 -16.26
CA ALA A 182 15.58 45.91 -16.74
C ALA A 182 15.95 44.98 -15.58
N GLN A 183 16.47 45.51 -14.46
CA GLN A 183 16.75 44.73 -13.25
C GLN A 183 15.46 44.24 -12.59
N SER A 184 14.43 45.07 -12.46
CA SER A 184 13.15 44.64 -11.88
C SER A 184 12.40 43.63 -12.78
N GLU A 185 12.45 43.83 -14.12
CA GLU A 185 11.89 42.84 -15.08
C GLU A 185 12.63 41.49 -15.02
N SER A 186 13.97 41.50 -14.89
CA SER A 186 14.75 40.27 -14.68
C SER A 186 14.36 39.55 -13.38
N SER A 187 14.12 40.31 -12.30
CA SER A 187 13.68 39.78 -11.02
C SER A 187 12.28 39.15 -11.11
N LEU A 188 11.35 39.79 -11.83
CA LEU A 188 10.02 39.28 -12.11
C LEU A 188 10.09 37.95 -12.91
N ALA A 189 10.90 37.91 -13.97
CA ALA A 189 11.09 36.68 -14.77
C ALA A 189 11.64 35.54 -13.92
N GLY A 190 12.59 35.81 -13.03
CA GLY A 190 13.12 34.85 -12.07
C GLY A 190 12.06 34.34 -11.07
N ALA A 191 11.17 35.24 -10.61
CA ALA A 191 10.07 34.85 -9.73
C ALA A 191 9.00 34.00 -10.46
N GLN A 192 8.70 34.33 -11.71
CA GLN A 192 7.78 33.53 -12.56
C GLN A 192 8.32 32.11 -12.78
N ALA A 193 9.62 31.95 -13.02
CA ALA A 193 10.26 30.64 -13.14
C ALA A 193 10.13 29.83 -11.83
N LYS A 194 10.31 30.48 -10.66
CA LYS A 194 10.10 29.85 -9.34
C LYS A 194 8.65 29.48 -9.07
N LEU A 195 7.70 30.28 -9.56
CA LEU A 195 6.27 29.96 -9.46
C LEU A 195 5.94 28.69 -10.25
N ILE A 196 6.39 28.57 -11.49
CA ILE A 196 6.20 27.34 -12.30
C ILE A 196 6.79 26.11 -11.60
N GLN A 197 7.98 26.26 -11.00
CA GLN A 197 8.56 25.16 -10.21
C GLN A 197 7.69 24.81 -9.00
N ALA A 198 7.18 25.79 -8.27
CA ALA A 198 6.31 25.55 -7.11
C ALA A 198 4.96 24.92 -7.50
N GLU A 199 4.40 25.25 -8.67
CA GLU A 199 3.21 24.61 -9.22
C GLU A 199 3.44 23.13 -9.54
N ASN A 200 4.60 22.81 -10.13
CA ASN A 200 4.99 21.43 -10.39
C ASN A 200 5.25 20.64 -9.09
N ASP A 201 5.90 21.26 -8.10
CA ASP A 201 6.16 20.65 -6.79
C ASP A 201 4.84 20.35 -6.05
N PHE A 202 3.87 21.28 -6.12
CA PHE A 202 2.53 21.08 -5.56
C PHE A 202 1.78 19.93 -6.24
N LEU A 203 1.79 19.88 -7.57
CA LEU A 203 1.16 18.78 -8.32
C LEU A 203 1.79 17.43 -7.98
N THR A 204 3.12 17.37 -7.92
CA THR A 204 3.85 16.15 -7.55
C THR A 204 3.52 15.70 -6.12
N SER A 205 3.47 16.65 -5.17
CA SER A 205 3.09 16.36 -3.79
C SER A 205 1.65 15.90 -3.66
N LYS A 206 0.73 16.46 -4.47
CA LYS A 206 -0.67 16.03 -4.55
C LYS A 206 -0.78 14.59 -5.06
N LEU A 207 -0.09 14.26 -6.14
CA LEU A 207 -0.07 12.89 -6.69
C LEU A 207 0.54 11.89 -5.68
N ASN A 208 1.59 12.27 -4.96
CA ASN A 208 2.15 11.43 -3.90
C ASN A 208 1.15 11.20 -2.77
N TYR A 209 0.43 12.24 -2.35
CA TYR A 209 -0.64 12.12 -1.36
C TYR A 209 -1.73 11.15 -1.84
N GLU A 210 -2.22 11.31 -3.07
CA GLU A 210 -3.27 10.47 -3.65
C GLU A 210 -2.83 9.00 -3.77
N ASN A 211 -1.56 8.76 -4.06
CA ASN A 211 -1.00 7.41 -4.14
C ASN A 211 -0.91 6.71 -2.79
N VAL A 212 -0.57 7.42 -1.72
CA VAL A 212 -0.34 6.83 -0.40
C VAL A 212 -1.62 6.79 0.44
N ILE A 213 -2.40 7.87 0.43
CA ILE A 213 -3.56 8.08 1.31
C ILE A 213 -4.87 7.88 0.55
N GLY A 214 -4.89 8.24 -0.73
CA GLY A 214 -6.07 8.21 -1.59
C GLY A 214 -6.54 9.59 -2.01
N THR A 215 -7.55 9.64 -2.88
CA THR A 215 -8.05 10.86 -3.51
C THR A 215 -8.39 11.97 -2.52
N ILE A 216 -8.01 13.20 -2.85
CA ILE A 216 -8.30 14.40 -2.08
C ILE A 216 -9.18 15.35 -2.92
N ASN A 217 -10.25 15.85 -2.34
CA ASN A 217 -11.16 16.76 -3.02
C ASN A 217 -10.62 18.19 -3.07
N ASP A 218 -10.04 18.65 -1.98
CA ASP A 218 -9.47 19.99 -1.85
C ASP A 218 -8.10 19.94 -1.17
N ALA A 219 -7.06 19.99 -1.99
CA ALA A 219 -5.66 19.96 -1.52
C ALA A 219 -5.23 21.29 -0.86
N GLU A 220 -6.00 22.37 -1.02
CA GLU A 220 -5.66 23.68 -0.45
C GLU A 220 -6.20 23.89 0.96
N SER A 221 -7.17 23.07 1.40
CA SER A 221 -7.86 23.18 2.69
C SER A 221 -7.39 22.19 3.77
N LEU A 222 -6.23 21.55 3.58
CA LEU A 222 -5.69 20.64 4.59
C LEU A 222 -5.43 21.34 5.92
N ASP A 223 -5.81 20.68 7.01
CA ASP A 223 -5.60 21.20 8.36
C ASP A 223 -4.12 21.16 8.75
N LYS A 224 -3.60 22.32 9.19
CA LYS A 224 -2.22 22.49 9.68
C LYS A 224 -2.07 22.12 11.16
N SER A 225 -2.82 21.15 11.65
CA SER A 225 -2.75 20.77 13.05
C SER A 225 -1.32 20.42 13.47
N SER A 226 -0.92 20.91 14.63
CA SER A 226 0.38 20.58 15.19
C SER A 226 0.43 19.12 15.64
N ILE A 227 1.39 18.37 15.13
CA ILE A 227 1.65 17.00 15.57
C ILE A 227 2.36 17.10 16.93
N VAL A 228 1.68 16.68 17.99
CA VAL A 228 2.30 16.59 19.31
C VAL A 228 2.92 15.20 19.44
N ILE A 229 4.25 15.13 19.48
CA ILE A 229 4.98 13.90 19.75
C ILE A 229 5.01 13.70 21.27
N VAL A 230 4.34 12.64 21.73
CA VAL A 230 4.25 12.31 23.16
C VAL A 230 5.17 11.11 23.43
N ASN A 231 5.84 11.12 24.60
CA ASN A 231 6.66 10.00 25.10
C ASN A 231 7.96 9.68 24.32
N LEU A 232 8.69 10.69 23.89
CA LEU A 232 10.06 10.46 23.46
C LEU A 232 10.94 10.05 24.65
N PRO A 233 11.74 8.98 24.53
CA PRO A 233 12.70 8.62 25.55
C PRO A 233 13.77 9.70 25.70
N ASN A 234 14.03 10.15 26.93
CA ASN A 234 15.01 11.21 27.21
C ASN A 234 16.46 10.71 27.21
N GLU A 235 16.66 9.40 27.36
CA GLU A 235 17.98 8.77 27.46
C GLU A 235 18.21 7.76 26.35
N LEU A 236 19.43 7.70 25.84
CA LEU A 236 19.85 6.79 24.78
C LEU A 236 19.62 5.32 25.16
N ASN A 237 19.98 4.93 26.40
CA ASN A 237 19.82 3.56 26.85
C ASN A 237 18.34 3.13 26.91
N SER A 238 17.46 4.04 27.35
CA SER A 238 16.01 3.80 27.35
C SER A 238 15.49 3.66 25.91
N ALA A 239 15.93 4.49 24.99
CA ALA A 239 15.58 4.38 23.57
C ALA A 239 16.03 3.05 22.95
N ILE A 240 17.24 2.59 23.26
CA ILE A 240 17.77 1.29 22.79
C ILE A 240 16.93 0.13 23.33
N GLU A 241 16.57 0.14 24.62
CA GLU A 241 15.76 -0.94 25.20
C GLU A 241 14.33 -0.99 24.64
N ILE A 242 13.71 0.17 24.40
CA ILE A 242 12.42 0.27 23.73
C ILE A 242 12.53 -0.27 22.29
N SER A 243 13.57 0.14 21.56
CA SER A 243 13.81 -0.31 20.19
C SER A 243 14.04 -1.83 20.12
N LYS A 244 14.85 -2.40 21.00
CA LYS A 244 15.08 -3.86 21.03
C LYS A 244 13.81 -4.67 21.22
N LYS A 245 12.85 -4.16 22.00
CA LYS A 245 11.59 -4.86 22.27
C LYS A 245 10.52 -4.61 21.22
N GLY A 246 10.50 -3.42 20.60
CA GLY A 246 9.41 -2.97 19.76
C GLY A 246 9.75 -2.81 18.27
N ASN A 247 11.00 -2.98 17.86
CA ASN A 247 11.39 -2.81 16.47
C ASN A 247 10.96 -4.03 15.63
N PRO A 248 10.03 -3.88 14.67
CA PRO A 248 9.54 -4.99 13.86
C PRO A 248 10.63 -5.65 13.01
N ASP A 249 11.69 -4.92 12.62
CA ASP A 249 12.80 -5.48 11.86
C ASP A 249 13.59 -6.50 12.68
N LEU A 250 13.90 -6.18 13.94
CA LEU A 250 14.57 -7.10 14.84
C LEU A 250 13.72 -8.35 15.12
N ILE A 251 12.42 -8.15 15.31
CA ILE A 251 11.45 -9.23 15.52
C ILE A 251 11.39 -10.13 14.28
N THR A 252 11.28 -9.54 13.09
CA THR A 252 11.22 -10.27 11.81
C THR A 252 12.50 -11.11 11.60
N VAL A 253 13.67 -10.54 11.82
CA VAL A 253 14.95 -11.28 11.69
C VAL A 253 15.02 -12.44 12.68
N SER A 254 14.59 -12.24 13.93
CA SER A 254 14.55 -13.30 14.95
C SER A 254 13.67 -14.48 14.53
N TYR A 255 12.45 -14.22 14.04
CA TYR A 255 11.57 -15.29 13.55
C TYR A 255 12.07 -15.94 12.26
N THR A 256 12.66 -15.19 11.34
CA THR A 256 13.27 -15.76 10.13
C THR A 256 14.34 -16.77 10.49
N HIS A 257 15.17 -16.48 11.49
CA HIS A 257 16.20 -17.40 11.95
C HIS A 257 15.62 -18.70 12.54
N MET A 258 14.48 -18.62 13.20
CA MET A 258 13.78 -19.78 13.76
C MET A 258 13.11 -20.67 12.70
N THR A 259 12.80 -20.13 11.51
CA THR A 259 12.18 -20.90 10.40
C THR A 259 13.21 -21.59 9.50
N LEU A 260 14.50 -21.24 9.61
CA LEU A 260 15.55 -21.90 8.85
C LEU A 260 15.73 -23.35 9.35
N PRO A 261 15.89 -24.33 8.43
CA PRO A 261 16.23 -25.68 8.84
C PRO A 261 17.61 -25.63 9.52
N THR A 262 17.64 -25.90 10.81
CA THR A 262 18.89 -26.17 11.51
C THR A 262 19.48 -27.43 10.87
N LYS A 263 20.60 -27.28 10.15
CA LYS A 263 21.40 -28.45 9.74
C LYS A 263 21.84 -29.13 11.04
N ALA A 264 21.18 -30.25 11.35
CA ALA A 264 21.68 -31.20 12.32
C ALA A 264 22.87 -31.95 11.70
#